data_2992ec4088d7dc929fea36f0c4b7e7ca
#
_entry.id   2992ec4088d7dc929fea36f0c4b7e7ca
#
_cell.length_a   1.000
_cell.length_b   1.000
_cell.length_c   1.000
_cell.angle_alpha   90.00
_cell.angle_beta   90.00
_cell.angle_gamma   90.00
#
_symmetry.space_group_name_H-M   'P 1'
#
loop_
_entity.id
_entity.type
_entity.pdbx_description
1 polymer ?
#
loop_
_entity_poly.entity_id
_entity_poly.type
_entity_poly.pdbx_seq_one_letter_code
_entity_poly.pdbx_strand_id
1 'polypeptide(L)'
;MLPSISLQKLSVFYSKLKLYMKQKFDFNDITLVPETISSIRSRREVNPYIENGMLPLFTAPMDTVIDRNNFNIYKEAGINVCTPRNEPVWDDRCFESISLQEFENFLKIYEAKYYGKNDRKRILVDVANGHMEHLYDMCKKFSELRYSNKHEIMIGNIANPETFRHYAKLGIDYIRVGIGGGSTCLTSANTGVHYPMASLIEECRKIVVDEGFNSKIVADGGFRSFDDIIKALAIGADYVMIGGILNKTLESCSQTKLFNFINLQEDNVKHIWKYYPFLRKYMYKSFRGMSTKEVQKKWNKKVIRTSEGITKSNKVEYKLETWVDNFTDYLRSAMSYTNSRTLDEFKQSDYIFITENALKRFKK
;
A
#
# COMPACT_ATOMS: atom_id res chain seq x y z
N MET A 1 -17.18 39.37 -35.18
CA MET A 1 -16.85 38.07 -35.77
C MET A 1 -16.34 37.17 -34.64
N LEU A 2 -17.05 36.12 -34.31
CA LEU A 2 -16.58 35.11 -33.35
C LEU A 2 -15.55 34.22 -34.09
N PRO A 3 -14.40 33.91 -33.51
CA PRO A 3 -13.40 33.04 -34.17
C PRO A 3 -13.97 31.63 -34.34
N SER A 4 -13.88 31.10 -35.56
CA SER A 4 -14.30 29.74 -35.91
C SER A 4 -13.39 28.72 -35.17
N ILE A 5 -13.94 28.02 -34.22
CA ILE A 5 -13.26 26.91 -33.51
C ILE A 5 -13.29 25.71 -34.47
N SER A 6 -12.12 25.18 -34.85
CA SER A 6 -12.04 23.99 -35.70
C SER A 6 -12.64 22.76 -35.04
N LEU A 7 -13.30 21.89 -35.79
CA LEU A 7 -13.86 20.61 -35.32
C LEU A 7 -12.83 19.76 -34.54
N GLN A 8 -11.58 19.86 -34.91
CA GLN A 8 -10.48 19.17 -34.25
C GLN A 8 -10.20 19.73 -32.84
N LYS A 9 -10.30 21.05 -32.63
CA LYS A 9 -10.19 21.67 -31.31
C LYS A 9 -11.41 21.36 -30.44
N LEU A 10 -12.60 21.27 -31.03
CA LEU A 10 -13.83 20.84 -30.34
C LEU A 10 -13.74 19.37 -29.91
N SER A 11 -13.23 18.48 -30.75
CA SER A 11 -13.02 17.05 -30.44
C SER A 11 -12.01 16.86 -29.30
N VAL A 12 -10.89 17.58 -29.32
CA VAL A 12 -9.89 17.57 -28.24
C VAL A 12 -10.44 18.18 -26.95
N PHE A 13 -11.23 19.24 -27.06
CA PHE A 13 -11.91 19.84 -25.91
C PHE A 13 -12.97 18.88 -25.34
N TYR A 14 -13.76 18.22 -26.17
CA TYR A 14 -14.77 17.25 -25.75
C TYR A 14 -14.15 15.97 -25.15
N SER A 15 -13.05 15.50 -25.68
CA SER A 15 -12.30 14.38 -25.08
C SER A 15 -11.68 14.76 -23.73
N LYS A 16 -11.11 15.96 -23.60
CA LYS A 16 -10.63 16.49 -22.33
C LYS A 16 -11.78 16.72 -21.34
N LEU A 17 -12.92 17.27 -21.77
CA LEU A 17 -14.09 17.45 -20.93
C LEU A 17 -14.67 16.11 -20.46
N LYS A 18 -14.71 15.11 -21.33
CA LYS A 18 -15.13 13.73 -21.00
C LYS A 18 -14.20 13.05 -19.99
N LEU A 19 -12.89 13.33 -20.09
CA LEU A 19 -11.89 12.86 -19.11
C LEU A 19 -12.08 13.58 -17.75
N TYR A 20 -12.39 14.86 -17.74
CA TYR A 20 -12.64 15.66 -16.54
C TYR A 20 -13.99 15.32 -15.85
N MET A 21 -14.97 14.81 -16.59
CA MET A 21 -16.30 14.46 -16.08
C MET A 21 -16.45 12.98 -15.72
N LYS A 22 -15.41 12.14 -15.83
CA LYS A 22 -15.49 10.75 -15.38
C LYS A 22 -15.58 10.75 -13.85
N GLN A 23 -16.74 10.39 -13.31
CA GLN A 23 -16.96 10.23 -11.88
C GLN A 23 -15.90 9.25 -11.33
N LYS A 24 -15.22 9.65 -10.26
CA LYS A 24 -14.25 8.78 -9.59
C LYS A 24 -14.98 7.83 -8.64
N PHE A 25 -14.45 6.64 -8.49
CA PHE A 25 -15.05 5.55 -7.73
C PHE A 25 -14.04 4.87 -6.81
N ASP A 26 -14.54 4.17 -5.82
CA ASP A 26 -13.73 3.38 -4.90
C ASP A 26 -14.21 1.92 -4.85
N PHE A 27 -13.58 1.07 -4.04
CA PHE A 27 -13.83 -0.37 -3.98
C PHE A 27 -15.28 -0.76 -3.68
N ASN A 28 -16.02 0.09 -2.96
CA ASN A 28 -17.43 -0.13 -2.68
C ASN A 28 -18.36 0.10 -3.89
N ASP A 29 -17.88 0.79 -4.90
CA ASP A 29 -18.65 1.14 -6.10
C ASP A 29 -18.56 0.08 -7.20
N ILE A 30 -17.67 -0.91 -7.03
CA ILE A 30 -17.40 -1.94 -8.04
C ILE A 30 -17.47 -3.35 -7.48
N THR A 31 -17.70 -4.32 -8.37
CA THR A 31 -17.51 -5.76 -8.12
C THR A 31 -16.86 -6.41 -9.34
N LEU A 32 -15.99 -7.40 -9.09
CA LEU A 32 -15.37 -8.18 -10.18
C LEU A 32 -16.43 -9.05 -10.86
N VAL A 33 -16.29 -9.22 -12.15
CA VAL A 33 -17.18 -10.07 -12.96
C VAL A 33 -16.50 -11.41 -13.21
N PRO A 34 -17.14 -12.54 -12.93
CA PRO A 34 -16.62 -13.82 -13.35
C PRO A 34 -16.50 -13.89 -14.88
N GLU A 35 -15.47 -14.57 -15.37
CA GLU A 35 -15.35 -14.85 -16.80
C GLU A 35 -16.53 -15.68 -17.28
N THR A 36 -16.97 -15.46 -18.53
CA THR A 36 -18.09 -16.20 -19.14
C THR A 36 -17.86 -17.70 -19.08
N ILE A 37 -16.64 -18.16 -19.36
CA ILE A 37 -16.20 -19.55 -19.26
C ILE A 37 -14.77 -19.56 -18.73
N SER A 38 -14.55 -20.12 -17.54
CA SER A 38 -13.22 -20.33 -16.99
C SER A 38 -12.68 -21.72 -17.37
N SER A 39 -11.48 -21.77 -17.88
CA SER A 39 -10.74 -23.00 -18.14
C SER A 39 -10.07 -23.58 -16.88
N ILE A 40 -10.11 -22.86 -15.75
CA ILE A 40 -9.51 -23.24 -14.48
C ILE A 40 -10.48 -24.16 -13.72
N ARG A 41 -10.10 -25.42 -13.54
CA ARG A 41 -10.94 -26.45 -12.87
C ARG A 41 -10.87 -26.38 -11.36
N SER A 42 -9.75 -25.87 -10.83
CA SER A 42 -9.52 -25.78 -9.39
C SER A 42 -8.71 -24.52 -9.08
N ARG A 43 -9.04 -23.83 -7.97
CA ARG A 43 -8.26 -22.71 -7.45
C ARG A 43 -6.79 -23.07 -7.13
N ARG A 44 -6.43 -24.37 -7.10
CA ARG A 44 -5.05 -24.84 -6.94
C ARG A 44 -4.20 -24.68 -8.20
N GLU A 45 -4.82 -24.46 -9.35
CA GLU A 45 -4.14 -24.27 -10.63
C GLU A 45 -3.63 -22.82 -10.83
N VAL A 46 -3.99 -21.89 -9.94
CA VAL A 46 -3.60 -20.49 -10.03
C VAL A 46 -2.45 -20.17 -9.08
N ASN A 47 -1.56 -19.26 -9.51
CA ASN A 47 -0.44 -18.79 -8.73
C ASN A 47 -0.69 -17.37 -8.18
N PRO A 48 -1.02 -17.22 -6.88
CA PRO A 48 -1.26 -15.91 -6.25
C PRO A 48 0.03 -15.22 -5.78
N TYR A 49 1.19 -15.77 -6.09
CA TYR A 49 2.48 -15.28 -5.63
C TYR A 49 3.21 -14.51 -6.73
N ILE A 50 4.02 -13.54 -6.33
CA ILE A 50 4.99 -12.87 -7.19
C ILE A 50 6.22 -13.76 -7.44
N GLU A 51 7.11 -13.35 -8.34
CA GLU A 51 8.26 -14.15 -8.80
C GLU A 51 9.14 -14.73 -7.68
N ASN A 52 9.29 -14.02 -6.55
CA ASN A 52 10.09 -14.47 -5.40
C ASN A 52 9.33 -15.38 -4.42
N GLY A 53 8.13 -15.83 -4.76
CA GLY A 53 7.28 -16.68 -3.91
C GLY A 53 6.54 -15.95 -2.78
N MET A 54 6.63 -14.62 -2.73
CA MET A 54 5.90 -13.81 -1.76
C MET A 54 4.51 -13.46 -2.28
N LEU A 55 3.60 -13.09 -1.38
CA LEU A 55 2.31 -12.50 -1.73
C LEU A 55 2.50 -11.04 -2.23
N PRO A 56 1.58 -10.51 -3.03
CA PRO A 56 1.61 -9.11 -3.49
C PRO A 56 1.23 -8.13 -2.36
N LEU A 57 1.82 -8.31 -1.19
CA LEU A 57 1.53 -7.55 0.02
C LEU A 57 2.79 -6.95 0.62
N PHE A 58 2.66 -5.72 1.14
CA PHE A 58 3.66 -5.07 1.99
C PHE A 58 3.10 -4.77 3.38
N THR A 59 3.96 -4.87 4.39
CA THR A 59 3.65 -4.26 5.69
C THR A 59 3.74 -2.74 5.56
N ALA A 60 2.77 -2.00 6.13
CA ALA A 60 2.94 -0.57 6.31
C ALA A 60 4.11 -0.32 7.30
N PRO A 61 4.97 0.70 7.07
CA PRO A 61 6.12 1.02 7.92
C PRO A 61 5.70 1.69 9.23
N MET A 62 4.94 0.97 10.05
CA MET A 62 4.31 1.48 11.28
C MET A 62 4.81 0.74 12.50
N ASP A 63 5.30 1.49 13.50
CA ASP A 63 5.81 0.97 14.78
C ASP A 63 4.72 0.39 15.71
N THR A 64 3.49 0.32 15.25
CA THR A 64 2.36 -0.40 15.87
C THR A 64 1.96 -1.67 15.10
N VAL A 65 2.70 -2.00 14.05
CA VAL A 65 2.47 -3.18 13.20
C VAL A 65 3.69 -4.08 13.25
N ILE A 66 4.87 -3.51 12.98
CA ILE A 66 6.10 -4.27 12.76
C ILE A 66 7.28 -3.65 13.50
N ASP A 67 8.14 -4.52 14.04
CA ASP A 67 9.40 -4.19 14.68
C ASP A 67 10.45 -5.30 14.42
N ARG A 68 11.64 -5.16 14.99
CA ARG A 68 12.74 -6.12 14.85
C ARG A 68 12.41 -7.52 15.41
N ASN A 69 11.49 -7.62 16.34
CA ASN A 69 11.17 -8.90 16.97
C ASN A 69 10.18 -9.73 16.14
N ASN A 70 9.28 -9.08 15.39
CA ASN A 70 8.21 -9.77 14.67
C ASN A 70 8.39 -9.78 13.13
N PHE A 71 9.36 -9.08 12.54
CA PHE A 71 9.48 -8.95 11.08
C PHE A 71 9.67 -10.30 10.36
N ASN A 72 10.39 -11.25 10.98
CA ASN A 72 10.58 -12.58 10.42
C ASN A 72 9.26 -13.33 10.28
N ILE A 73 8.33 -13.17 11.23
CA ILE A 73 7.02 -13.81 11.18
C ILE A 73 6.24 -13.35 9.93
N TYR A 74 6.33 -12.07 9.58
CA TYR A 74 5.70 -11.54 8.36
C TYR A 74 6.37 -12.06 7.10
N LYS A 75 7.71 -12.15 7.08
CA LYS A 75 8.45 -12.71 5.94
C LYS A 75 8.13 -14.19 5.70
N GLU A 76 8.12 -14.99 6.77
CA GLU A 76 7.78 -16.41 6.72
C GLU A 76 6.34 -16.63 6.28
N ALA A 77 5.43 -15.69 6.61
CA ALA A 77 4.06 -15.69 6.11
C ALA A 77 3.92 -15.20 4.66
N GLY A 78 5.02 -14.89 3.97
CA GLY A 78 5.00 -14.47 2.57
C GLY A 78 4.67 -13.00 2.35
N ILE A 79 4.80 -12.13 3.37
CA ILE A 79 4.55 -10.69 3.26
C ILE A 79 5.87 -9.92 3.15
N ASN A 80 5.99 -9.04 2.15
CA ASN A 80 7.13 -8.16 2.00
C ASN A 80 7.15 -7.10 3.12
N VAL A 81 8.35 -6.80 3.64
CA VAL A 81 8.51 -5.95 4.81
C VAL A 81 9.07 -4.58 4.45
N CYS A 82 8.39 -3.53 4.97
CA CYS A 82 8.95 -2.19 5.06
C CYS A 82 9.21 -1.88 6.55
N THR A 83 10.43 -1.46 6.91
CA THR A 83 10.76 -1.09 8.29
C THR A 83 10.16 0.27 8.66
N PRO A 84 9.78 0.52 9.92
CA PRO A 84 9.47 1.87 10.36
C PRO A 84 10.68 2.81 10.23
N ARG A 85 10.44 4.12 10.09
CA ARG A 85 11.53 5.11 10.09
C ARG A 85 12.33 5.10 11.39
N ASN A 86 13.62 5.44 11.29
CA ASN A 86 14.62 5.45 12.37
C ASN A 86 14.92 4.04 12.94
N GLU A 87 14.53 2.99 12.23
CA GLU A 87 14.98 1.63 12.52
C GLU A 87 16.14 1.26 11.59
N PRO A 88 17.17 0.57 12.08
CA PRO A 88 18.23 0.07 11.21
C PRO A 88 17.69 -0.96 10.22
N VAL A 89 18.41 -1.23 9.16
CA VAL A 89 18.10 -2.35 8.26
C VAL A 89 18.15 -3.66 9.05
N TRP A 90 17.07 -4.43 8.99
CA TRP A 90 16.97 -5.72 9.69
C TRP A 90 17.46 -6.88 8.81
N ASP A 91 17.24 -6.77 7.49
CA ASP A 91 17.54 -7.78 6.50
C ASP A 91 17.58 -7.12 5.11
N ASP A 92 18.43 -7.59 4.20
CA ASP A 92 18.63 -7.05 2.86
C ASP A 92 17.39 -7.16 1.93
N ARG A 93 16.42 -7.98 2.31
CA ARG A 93 15.13 -8.11 1.61
C ARG A 93 14.06 -7.15 2.10
N CYS A 94 14.28 -6.45 3.21
CA CYS A 94 13.37 -5.43 3.70
C CYS A 94 13.60 -4.09 3.01
N PHE A 95 12.53 -3.32 2.80
CA PHE A 95 12.66 -1.90 2.45
C PHE A 95 12.96 -1.09 3.71
N GLU A 96 14.08 -0.39 3.71
CA GLU A 96 14.43 0.58 4.74
C GLU A 96 13.65 1.86 4.52
N SER A 97 12.78 2.21 5.47
CA SER A 97 12.03 3.48 5.39
C SER A 97 12.87 4.64 5.92
N ILE A 98 13.12 5.60 5.05
CA ILE A 98 13.91 6.80 5.36
C ILE A 98 13.11 8.07 5.15
N SER A 99 13.48 9.12 5.86
CA SER A 99 12.95 10.46 5.68
C SER A 99 13.55 11.13 4.43
N LEU A 100 12.94 12.25 4.01
CA LEU A 100 13.47 13.07 2.93
C LEU A 100 14.91 13.54 3.20
N GLN A 101 15.21 13.93 4.45
CA GLN A 101 16.56 14.37 4.84
C GLN A 101 17.59 13.23 4.79
N GLU A 102 17.20 12.04 5.21
CA GLU A 102 18.06 10.84 5.11
C GLU A 102 18.30 10.46 3.66
N PHE A 103 17.29 10.60 2.80
CA PHE A 103 17.46 10.37 1.37
C PHE A 103 18.42 11.38 0.73
N GLU A 104 18.33 12.65 1.09
CA GLU A 104 19.28 13.67 0.65
C GLU A 104 20.73 13.35 1.09
N ASN A 105 20.90 12.93 2.33
CA ASN A 105 22.20 12.51 2.85
C ASN A 105 22.72 11.25 2.15
N PHE A 106 21.83 10.29 1.89
CA PHE A 106 22.16 9.08 1.13
C PHE A 106 22.71 9.45 -0.26
N LEU A 107 22.03 10.34 -1.00
CA LEU A 107 22.48 10.79 -2.33
C LEU A 107 23.87 11.45 -2.30
N LYS A 108 24.14 12.30 -1.30
CA LYS A 108 25.46 12.96 -1.13
C LYS A 108 26.57 11.93 -0.88
N ILE A 109 26.33 10.94 -0.03
CA ILE A 109 27.29 9.86 0.27
C ILE A 109 27.50 8.97 -0.94
N TYR A 110 26.42 8.66 -1.63
CA TYR A 110 26.41 7.80 -2.80
C TYR A 110 27.23 8.38 -3.95
N GLU A 111 27.06 9.67 -4.24
CA GLU A 111 27.82 10.41 -5.23
C GLU A 111 29.32 10.43 -4.91
N ALA A 112 29.69 10.49 -3.61
CA ALA A 112 31.09 10.63 -3.16
C ALA A 112 31.87 9.30 -3.04
N LYS A 113 31.20 8.16 -2.80
CA LYS A 113 31.86 6.93 -2.31
C LYS A 113 31.49 5.62 -3.01
N TYR A 114 30.43 5.58 -3.80
CA TYR A 114 29.84 4.30 -4.22
C TYR A 114 30.01 3.92 -5.70
N TYR A 115 30.87 4.58 -6.43
CA TYR A 115 31.26 4.08 -7.74
C TYR A 115 31.95 2.69 -7.58
N GLY A 116 31.16 1.60 -7.76
CA GLY A 116 31.69 0.24 -7.88
C GLY A 116 31.48 -0.73 -6.71
N LYS A 117 30.74 -0.40 -5.65
CA LYS A 117 30.38 -1.40 -4.61
C LYS A 117 29.06 -2.11 -4.93
N ASN A 118 29.10 -3.43 -4.87
CA ASN A 118 27.97 -4.33 -5.19
C ASN A 118 26.96 -4.47 -4.01
N ASP A 119 26.62 -3.34 -3.36
CA ASP A 119 25.74 -3.30 -2.19
C ASP A 119 24.31 -2.92 -2.62
N ARG A 120 23.45 -3.93 -2.77
CA ARG A 120 22.04 -3.75 -3.13
C ARG A 120 21.25 -3.25 -1.92
N LYS A 121 20.62 -2.10 -2.03
CA LYS A 121 19.70 -1.58 -1.01
C LYS A 121 18.28 -1.49 -1.55
N ARG A 122 17.31 -1.72 -0.67
CA ARG A 122 15.89 -1.49 -0.90
C ARG A 122 15.44 -0.33 -0.01
N ILE A 123 15.13 0.80 -0.61
CA ILE A 123 14.88 2.07 0.09
C ILE A 123 13.44 2.50 -0.13
N LEU A 124 12.72 2.80 0.95
CA LEU A 124 11.43 3.48 0.92
C LEU A 124 11.60 4.92 1.40
N VAL A 125 11.50 5.88 0.50
CA VAL A 125 11.42 7.30 0.88
C VAL A 125 9.99 7.58 1.35
N ASP A 126 9.80 7.51 2.67
CA ASP A 126 8.50 7.59 3.33
C ASP A 126 8.12 9.04 3.63
N VAL A 127 7.29 9.64 2.79
CA VAL A 127 6.80 11.02 2.92
C VAL A 127 5.28 11.07 2.84
N ALA A 128 4.67 11.95 3.63
CA ALA A 128 3.21 12.14 3.60
C ALA A 128 2.74 12.86 2.31
N ASN A 129 3.61 13.66 1.69
CA ASN A 129 3.34 14.39 0.46
C ASN A 129 4.45 14.13 -0.56
N GLY A 130 4.23 13.17 -1.45
CA GLY A 130 5.13 12.84 -2.55
C GLY A 130 5.02 13.76 -3.76
N HIS A 131 4.22 14.84 -3.69
CA HIS A 131 4.06 15.81 -4.78
C HIS A 131 5.09 16.96 -4.74
N MET A 132 6.05 16.91 -3.80
CA MET A 132 7.06 17.97 -3.64
C MET A 132 8.05 17.93 -4.79
N GLU A 133 8.29 19.10 -5.41
CA GLU A 133 9.33 19.30 -6.43
C GLU A 133 10.71 18.84 -5.92
N HIS A 134 11.05 19.19 -4.69
CA HIS A 134 12.32 18.78 -4.07
C HIS A 134 12.51 17.24 -4.05
N LEU A 135 11.45 16.47 -3.76
CA LEU A 135 11.54 14.99 -3.84
C LEU A 135 11.72 14.53 -5.29
N TYR A 136 11.04 15.15 -6.24
CA TYR A 136 11.18 14.85 -7.66
C TYR A 136 12.61 15.07 -8.15
N ASP A 137 13.22 16.20 -7.80
CA ASP A 137 14.61 16.53 -8.17
C ASP A 137 15.62 15.54 -7.56
N MET A 138 15.37 15.11 -6.32
CA MET A 138 16.19 14.08 -5.68
C MET A 138 16.05 12.73 -6.37
N CYS A 139 14.84 12.34 -6.76
CA CYS A 139 14.59 11.11 -7.53
C CYS A 139 15.23 11.17 -8.92
N LYS A 140 15.22 12.33 -9.58
CA LYS A 140 15.91 12.56 -10.85
C LYS A 140 17.42 12.36 -10.68
N LYS A 141 18.02 12.97 -9.67
CA LYS A 141 19.43 12.77 -9.33
C LYS A 141 19.75 11.30 -9.02
N PHE A 142 18.90 10.61 -8.26
CA PHE A 142 19.06 9.18 -8.00
C PHE A 142 19.04 8.35 -9.29
N SER A 143 18.10 8.63 -10.20
CA SER A 143 17.99 7.96 -11.49
C SER A 143 19.26 8.13 -12.34
N GLU A 144 19.85 9.32 -12.35
CA GLU A 144 21.10 9.60 -13.06
C GLU A 144 22.31 8.85 -12.45
N LEU A 145 22.35 8.68 -11.14
CA LEU A 145 23.42 7.98 -10.41
C LEU A 145 23.29 6.45 -10.45
N ARG A 146 22.11 5.93 -10.78
CA ARG A 146 21.76 4.50 -10.65
C ARG A 146 22.44 3.57 -11.66
N TYR A 147 23.08 4.07 -12.70
CA TYR A 147 23.61 3.27 -13.80
C TYR A 147 24.59 2.15 -13.41
N SER A 148 25.13 2.17 -12.17
CA SER A 148 26.11 1.18 -11.70
C SER A 148 25.60 0.24 -10.59
N ASN A 149 24.40 0.45 -10.02
CA ASN A 149 23.97 -0.27 -8.80
C ASN A 149 22.52 -0.75 -8.86
N LYS A 150 22.29 -1.93 -8.29
CA LYS A 150 21.00 -2.64 -8.25
C LYS A 150 20.08 -2.17 -7.11
N HIS A 151 20.14 -0.89 -6.70
CA HIS A 151 19.23 -0.38 -5.67
C HIS A 151 17.80 -0.35 -6.17
N GLU A 152 16.87 -0.76 -5.31
CA GLU A 152 15.43 -0.61 -5.52
C GLU A 152 14.92 0.56 -4.68
N ILE A 153 14.16 1.45 -5.31
CA ILE A 153 13.58 2.59 -4.63
C ILE A 153 12.05 2.54 -4.69
N MET A 154 11.45 2.76 -3.53
CA MET A 154 10.02 3.02 -3.38
C MET A 154 9.84 4.46 -2.90
N ILE A 155 8.92 5.20 -3.51
CA ILE A 155 8.59 6.57 -3.07
C ILE A 155 7.09 6.72 -2.81
N GLY A 156 6.71 7.66 -2.03
CA GLY A 156 5.31 8.03 -1.78
C GLY A 156 5.08 8.52 -0.36
N ASN A 157 3.84 8.99 -0.15
CA ASN A 157 2.60 8.73 -0.90
C ASN A 157 2.29 9.84 -1.90
N ILE A 158 1.71 9.43 -3.01
CA ILE A 158 1.13 10.33 -4.01
C ILE A 158 -0.35 10.01 -4.22
N ALA A 159 -1.12 10.98 -4.70
CA ALA A 159 -2.56 10.80 -5.00
C ALA A 159 -2.96 11.54 -6.28
N ASN A 160 -2.13 11.47 -7.31
CA ASN A 160 -2.41 12.04 -8.63
C ASN A 160 -1.74 11.17 -9.71
N PRO A 161 -2.49 10.68 -10.72
CA PRO A 161 -1.94 9.86 -11.81
C PRO A 161 -0.84 10.55 -12.61
N GLU A 162 -0.90 11.87 -12.79
CA GLU A 162 0.16 12.61 -13.49
C GLU A 162 1.47 12.64 -12.70
N THR A 163 1.38 12.75 -11.37
CA THR A 163 2.56 12.63 -10.49
C THR A 163 3.16 11.23 -10.58
N PHE A 164 2.30 10.19 -10.65
CA PHE A 164 2.76 8.82 -10.92
C PHE A 164 3.55 8.75 -12.23
N ARG A 165 3.01 9.31 -13.33
CA ARG A 165 3.66 9.35 -14.63
C ARG A 165 5.04 10.03 -14.57
N HIS A 166 5.15 11.13 -13.83
CA HIS A 166 6.43 11.83 -13.68
C HIS A 166 7.50 10.96 -13.01
N TYR A 167 7.17 10.26 -11.94
CA TYR A 167 8.11 9.36 -11.26
C TYR A 167 8.40 8.10 -12.08
N ALA A 168 7.41 7.54 -12.78
CA ALA A 168 7.59 6.40 -13.65
C ALA A 168 8.56 6.70 -14.81
N LYS A 169 8.52 7.91 -15.39
CA LYS A 169 9.48 8.39 -16.38
C LYS A 169 10.92 8.43 -15.87
N LEU A 170 11.13 8.63 -14.59
CA LEU A 170 12.45 8.56 -13.97
C LEU A 170 12.92 7.12 -13.71
N GLY A 171 12.09 6.12 -13.99
CA GLY A 171 12.39 4.72 -13.74
C GLY A 171 12.35 4.34 -12.25
N ILE A 172 11.57 5.03 -11.42
CA ILE A 172 11.35 4.65 -10.03
C ILE A 172 10.70 3.28 -9.97
N ASP A 173 11.24 2.35 -9.16
CA ASP A 173 10.80 0.95 -9.17
C ASP A 173 9.41 0.76 -8.58
N TYR A 174 9.13 1.39 -7.44
CA TYR A 174 7.86 1.28 -6.73
C TYR A 174 7.32 2.67 -6.41
N ILE A 175 6.07 2.92 -6.76
CA ILE A 175 5.40 4.19 -6.47
C ILE A 175 4.20 3.91 -5.58
N ARG A 176 4.26 4.44 -4.34
CA ARG A 176 3.23 4.26 -3.32
C ARG A 176 2.11 5.27 -3.52
N VAL A 177 0.94 4.78 -3.92
CA VAL A 177 -0.23 5.59 -4.25
C VAL A 177 -1.28 5.53 -3.14
N GLY A 178 -1.87 6.69 -2.81
CA GLY A 178 -2.91 6.85 -1.80
C GLY A 178 -2.56 7.87 -0.73
N ILE A 179 -3.41 8.88 -0.55
CA ILE A 179 -3.33 9.89 0.52
C ILE A 179 -4.67 9.90 1.26
N GLY A 180 -4.62 9.85 2.59
CA GLY A 180 -5.80 10.01 3.44
C GLY A 180 -6.69 8.78 3.59
N GLY A 181 -6.42 7.66 2.89
CA GLY A 181 -7.24 6.43 2.95
C GLY A 181 -7.07 5.61 4.23
N GLY A 182 -5.96 5.77 4.95
CA GLY A 182 -5.68 5.01 6.16
C GLY A 182 -6.67 5.28 7.29
N SER A 183 -7.10 4.25 8.01
CA SER A 183 -8.12 4.35 9.05
C SER A 183 -7.71 5.15 10.30
N THR A 184 -6.45 5.53 10.41
CA THR A 184 -5.91 6.44 11.44
C THR A 184 -5.41 7.76 10.84
N CYS A 185 -5.58 7.96 9.52
CA CYS A 185 -5.21 9.19 8.82
C CYS A 185 -6.39 10.17 8.84
N LEU A 186 -6.11 11.44 9.13
CA LEU A 186 -7.08 12.54 9.11
C LEU A 186 -6.83 13.52 7.96
N THR A 187 -5.81 13.29 7.13
CA THR A 187 -5.42 14.22 6.08
C THR A 187 -6.58 14.53 5.15
N SER A 188 -7.24 13.52 4.58
CA SER A 188 -8.37 13.73 3.67
C SER A 188 -9.55 14.44 4.34
N ALA A 189 -9.90 14.05 5.56
CA ALA A 189 -11.02 14.63 6.30
C ALA A 189 -10.78 16.11 6.67
N ASN A 190 -9.54 16.48 6.99
CA ASN A 190 -9.21 17.81 7.48
C ASN A 190 -8.75 18.77 6.36
N THR A 191 -8.17 18.25 5.28
CA THR A 191 -7.62 19.09 4.20
C THR A 191 -8.46 19.10 2.94
N GLY A 192 -9.37 18.12 2.78
CA GLY A 192 -10.10 17.88 1.54
C GLY A 192 -9.26 17.30 0.40
N VAL A 193 -7.96 16.99 0.66
CA VAL A 193 -7.05 16.41 -0.35
C VAL A 193 -7.16 14.91 -0.31
N HIS A 194 -7.67 14.32 -1.39
CA HIS A 194 -7.86 12.88 -1.54
C HIS A 194 -8.06 12.51 -3.01
N TYR A 195 -7.82 11.25 -3.33
CA TYR A 195 -8.22 10.64 -4.60
C TYR A 195 -8.79 9.26 -4.32
N PRO A 196 -10.00 8.88 -4.81
CA PRO A 196 -10.57 7.55 -4.62
C PRO A 196 -9.61 6.47 -5.11
N MET A 197 -9.31 5.50 -4.24
CA MET A 197 -8.19 4.58 -4.43
C MET A 197 -8.36 3.70 -5.67
N ALA A 198 -9.56 3.19 -5.91
CA ALA A 198 -9.80 2.33 -7.07
C ALA A 198 -9.55 3.09 -8.39
N SER A 199 -10.09 4.32 -8.53
CA SER A 199 -9.82 5.17 -9.68
C SER A 199 -8.34 5.53 -9.82
N LEU A 200 -7.63 5.78 -8.71
CA LEU A 200 -6.21 6.10 -8.73
C LEU A 200 -5.38 4.93 -9.28
N ILE A 201 -5.66 3.71 -8.80
CA ILE A 201 -4.98 2.50 -9.27
C ILE A 201 -5.24 2.29 -10.76
N GLU A 202 -6.50 2.34 -11.20
CA GLU A 202 -6.89 2.15 -12.61
C GLU A 202 -6.16 3.13 -13.54
N GLU A 203 -6.12 4.41 -13.17
CA GLU A 203 -5.49 5.46 -13.98
C GLU A 203 -3.96 5.33 -13.99
N CYS A 204 -3.34 4.99 -12.86
CA CYS A 204 -1.91 4.69 -12.82
C CYS A 204 -1.58 3.43 -13.65
N ARG A 205 -2.41 2.39 -13.58
CA ARG A 205 -2.24 1.18 -14.39
C ARG A 205 -2.32 1.46 -15.88
N LYS A 206 -3.30 2.28 -16.27
CA LYS A 206 -3.42 2.73 -17.67
C LYS A 206 -2.15 3.43 -18.14
N ILE A 207 -1.56 4.32 -17.33
CA ILE A 207 -0.30 4.99 -17.64
C ILE A 207 0.84 3.98 -17.83
N VAL A 208 0.94 2.99 -16.92
CA VAL A 208 1.97 1.92 -17.01
C VAL A 208 1.84 1.15 -18.33
N VAL A 209 0.63 0.78 -18.72
CA VAL A 209 0.37 0.00 -19.94
C VAL A 209 0.58 0.85 -21.19
N ASP A 210 -0.01 2.04 -21.25
CA ASP A 210 -0.01 2.90 -22.45
C ASP A 210 1.41 3.43 -22.76
N GLU A 211 2.25 3.67 -21.74
CA GLU A 211 3.59 4.25 -21.89
C GLU A 211 4.73 3.22 -21.69
N GLY A 212 4.40 1.96 -21.38
CA GLY A 212 5.38 0.87 -21.27
C GLY A 212 6.33 0.99 -20.06
N PHE A 213 5.86 1.56 -18.94
CA PHE A 213 6.70 1.71 -17.74
C PHE A 213 6.84 0.40 -16.96
N ASN A 214 7.98 0.25 -16.29
CA ASN A 214 8.26 -0.89 -15.40
C ASN A 214 7.95 -0.61 -13.93
N SER A 215 7.56 0.63 -13.59
CA SER A 215 7.25 1.04 -12.21
C SER A 215 6.07 0.26 -11.66
N LYS A 216 6.22 -0.23 -10.42
CA LYS A 216 5.20 -1.01 -9.71
C LYS A 216 4.28 -0.08 -8.91
N ILE A 217 2.99 -0.30 -9.01
CA ILE A 217 1.95 0.42 -8.27
C ILE A 217 1.80 -0.25 -6.91
N VAL A 218 2.11 0.47 -5.82
CA VAL A 218 1.89 0.03 -4.44
C VAL A 218 0.71 0.80 -3.87
N ALA A 219 -0.46 0.18 -3.79
CA ALA A 219 -1.66 0.81 -3.25
C ALA A 219 -1.59 0.82 -1.71
N ASP A 220 -1.60 2.02 -1.09
CA ASP A 220 -1.43 2.18 0.35
C ASP A 220 -2.58 2.93 1.02
N GLY A 221 -3.20 2.26 1.98
CA GLY A 221 -4.26 2.79 2.82
C GLY A 221 -5.68 2.53 2.30
N GLY A 222 -6.64 2.51 3.24
CA GLY A 222 -8.07 2.34 2.93
C GLY A 222 -8.57 0.89 2.93
N PHE A 223 -7.71 -0.09 2.95
CA PHE A 223 -8.08 -1.52 2.93
C PHE A 223 -8.66 -1.96 4.27
N ARG A 224 -9.86 -2.54 4.25
CA ARG A 224 -10.62 -2.97 5.43
C ARG A 224 -10.94 -4.45 5.45
N SER A 225 -10.96 -5.09 4.28
CA SER A 225 -11.40 -6.47 4.05
C SER A 225 -10.59 -7.15 2.96
N PHE A 226 -10.75 -8.45 2.79
CA PHE A 226 -10.11 -9.22 1.73
C PHE A 226 -10.52 -8.73 0.35
N ASP A 227 -11.80 -8.40 0.15
CA ASP A 227 -12.33 -7.97 -1.16
C ASP A 227 -11.74 -6.63 -1.60
N ASP A 228 -11.45 -5.70 -0.70
CA ASP A 228 -10.78 -4.44 -1.05
C ASP A 228 -9.39 -4.72 -1.64
N ILE A 229 -8.60 -5.62 -1.01
CA ILE A 229 -7.26 -5.99 -1.47
C ILE A 229 -7.34 -6.71 -2.82
N ILE A 230 -8.24 -7.67 -2.94
CA ILE A 230 -8.45 -8.48 -4.15
C ILE A 230 -8.86 -7.57 -5.32
N LYS A 231 -9.80 -6.64 -5.10
CA LYS A 231 -10.20 -5.65 -6.11
C LYS A 231 -9.03 -4.75 -6.52
N ALA A 232 -8.22 -4.27 -5.57
CA ALA A 232 -7.06 -3.45 -5.89
C ALA A 232 -6.08 -4.17 -6.82
N LEU A 233 -5.80 -5.45 -6.57
CA LEU A 233 -4.96 -6.28 -7.43
C LEU A 233 -5.59 -6.51 -8.80
N ALA A 234 -6.89 -6.77 -8.86
CA ALA A 234 -7.63 -7.04 -10.09
C ALA A 234 -7.68 -5.83 -11.04
N ILE A 235 -7.76 -4.61 -10.49
CA ILE A 235 -7.80 -3.37 -11.29
C ILE A 235 -6.42 -2.76 -11.57
N GLY A 236 -5.34 -3.45 -11.19
CA GLY A 236 -4.00 -3.12 -11.65
C GLY A 236 -2.95 -2.75 -10.62
N ALA A 237 -3.22 -2.81 -9.31
CA ALA A 237 -2.15 -2.69 -8.32
C ALA A 237 -1.18 -3.88 -8.44
N ASP A 238 0.12 -3.61 -8.37
CA ASP A 238 1.14 -4.66 -8.31
C ASP A 238 1.28 -5.18 -6.87
N TYR A 239 1.11 -4.29 -5.90
CA TYR A 239 1.17 -4.59 -4.47
C TYR A 239 0.14 -3.78 -3.70
N VAL A 240 -0.25 -4.33 -2.55
CA VAL A 240 -1.08 -3.63 -1.56
C VAL A 240 -0.31 -3.52 -0.24
N MET A 241 -0.21 -2.30 0.30
CA MET A 241 0.40 -2.05 1.60
C MET A 241 -0.68 -2.00 2.67
N ILE A 242 -0.55 -2.82 3.71
CA ILE A 242 -1.55 -3.00 4.75
C ILE A 242 -0.98 -2.72 6.15
N GLY A 243 -1.70 -1.92 6.92
CA GLY A 243 -1.36 -1.57 8.30
C GLY A 243 -2.42 -2.01 9.29
N GLY A 244 -3.62 -1.44 9.20
CA GLY A 244 -4.71 -1.70 10.16
C GLY A 244 -5.14 -3.17 10.24
N ILE A 245 -5.11 -3.88 9.13
CA ILE A 245 -5.38 -5.33 9.05
C ILE A 245 -4.31 -6.08 9.85
N LEU A 246 -3.03 -5.80 9.60
CA LEU A 246 -1.93 -6.47 10.31
C LEU A 246 -1.86 -6.08 11.79
N ASN A 247 -2.26 -4.86 12.18
CA ASN A 247 -2.33 -4.47 13.58
C ASN A 247 -3.33 -5.32 14.40
N LYS A 248 -4.36 -5.87 13.75
CA LYS A 248 -5.34 -6.76 14.39
C LYS A 248 -4.84 -8.19 14.60
N THR A 249 -3.68 -8.55 14.06
CA THR A 249 -3.09 -9.87 14.28
C THR A 249 -2.51 -10.01 15.70
N LEU A 250 -2.47 -11.23 16.19
CA LEU A 250 -1.85 -11.56 17.46
C LEU A 250 -0.36 -11.14 17.48
N GLU A 251 0.31 -11.26 16.35
CA GLU A 251 1.76 -11.10 16.16
C GLU A 251 2.21 -9.65 15.97
N SER A 252 1.30 -8.69 15.77
CA SER A 252 1.70 -7.28 15.62
C SER A 252 2.40 -6.77 16.88
N CYS A 253 3.41 -5.89 16.72
CA CYS A 253 4.29 -5.45 17.82
C CYS A 253 3.63 -4.49 18.83
N SER A 254 2.42 -4.00 18.54
CA SER A 254 1.73 -3.06 19.41
C SER A 254 1.39 -3.68 20.77
N GLN A 255 1.53 -2.89 21.83
CA GLN A 255 1.16 -3.29 23.19
C GLN A 255 -0.27 -3.84 23.24
N THR A 256 -0.41 -5.10 23.64
CA THR A 256 -1.71 -5.73 23.85
C THR A 256 -2.26 -5.39 25.24
N LYS A 257 -3.55 -5.04 25.27
CA LYS A 257 -4.28 -4.74 26.50
C LYS A 257 -5.48 -5.66 26.65
N LEU A 258 -5.70 -6.19 27.85
CA LEU A 258 -6.93 -6.86 28.20
C LEU A 258 -7.95 -5.81 28.69
N PHE A 259 -9.20 -5.92 28.27
CA PHE A 259 -10.28 -4.95 28.54
C PHE A 259 -9.93 -3.50 28.16
N ASN A 260 -8.97 -3.30 27.25
CA ASN A 260 -8.47 -1.99 26.79
C ASN A 260 -7.67 -1.15 27.81
N PHE A 261 -7.42 -1.67 29.02
CA PHE A 261 -6.67 -0.94 30.05
C PHE A 261 -5.60 -1.76 30.77
N ILE A 262 -5.68 -3.10 30.83
CA ILE A 262 -4.67 -3.95 31.47
C ILE A 262 -3.59 -4.30 30.45
N ASN A 263 -2.37 -3.76 30.58
CA ASN A 263 -1.25 -4.12 29.72
C ASN A 263 -0.84 -5.58 29.94
N LEU A 264 -0.71 -6.33 28.87
CA LEU A 264 -0.26 -7.72 28.88
C LEU A 264 1.19 -7.81 28.40
N GLN A 265 2.00 -8.63 29.06
CA GLN A 265 3.29 -9.05 28.54
C GLN A 265 3.09 -10.09 27.41
N GLU A 266 4.05 -10.22 26.53
CA GLU A 266 3.93 -11.06 25.33
C GLU A 266 3.59 -12.52 25.64
N ASP A 267 4.22 -13.11 26.64
CA ASP A 267 3.93 -14.48 27.07
C ASP A 267 2.49 -14.65 27.57
N ASN A 268 1.99 -13.66 28.31
CA ASN A 268 0.60 -13.65 28.76
C ASN A 268 -0.38 -13.51 27.58
N VAL A 269 -0.03 -12.74 26.55
CA VAL A 269 -0.83 -12.62 25.31
C VAL A 269 -0.97 -13.99 24.64
N LYS A 270 0.15 -14.69 24.43
CA LYS A 270 0.17 -16.03 23.81
C LYS A 270 -0.59 -17.05 24.68
N HIS A 271 -0.39 -16.99 25.99
CA HIS A 271 -1.07 -17.89 26.96
C HIS A 271 -2.58 -17.67 26.97
N ILE A 272 -3.05 -16.43 27.08
CA ILE A 272 -4.48 -16.09 27.04
C ILE A 272 -5.08 -16.52 25.70
N TRP A 273 -4.42 -16.24 24.59
CA TRP A 273 -4.91 -16.61 23.28
C TRP A 273 -5.10 -18.13 23.14
N LYS A 274 -4.18 -18.91 23.68
CA LYS A 274 -4.22 -20.37 23.59
C LYS A 274 -5.24 -21.00 24.51
N TYR A 275 -5.27 -20.60 25.79
CA TYR A 275 -5.98 -21.32 26.83
C TYR A 275 -7.27 -20.67 27.30
N TYR A 276 -7.50 -19.38 26.99
CA TYR A 276 -8.69 -18.64 27.42
C TYR A 276 -9.44 -18.01 26.25
N PRO A 277 -10.06 -18.82 25.35
CA PRO A 277 -10.69 -18.32 24.13
C PRO A 277 -11.80 -17.29 24.39
N PHE A 278 -12.48 -17.35 25.52
CA PHE A 278 -13.49 -16.37 25.91
C PHE A 278 -12.93 -14.97 26.23
N LEU A 279 -11.62 -14.86 26.56
CA LEU A 279 -10.95 -13.59 26.79
C LEU A 279 -10.45 -12.93 25.50
N ARG A 280 -10.31 -13.66 24.39
CA ARG A 280 -9.80 -13.11 23.11
C ARG A 280 -10.58 -11.89 22.65
N LYS A 281 -11.89 -11.88 22.79
CA LYS A 281 -12.77 -10.76 22.41
C LYS A 281 -12.53 -9.48 23.22
N TYR A 282 -11.80 -9.55 24.31
CA TYR A 282 -11.42 -8.43 25.18
C TYR A 282 -9.95 -8.02 25.04
N MET A 283 -9.23 -8.60 24.08
CA MET A 283 -7.85 -8.22 23.77
C MET A 283 -7.83 -7.11 22.73
N TYR A 284 -7.07 -6.06 23.01
CA TYR A 284 -6.98 -4.87 22.18
C TYR A 284 -5.52 -4.48 21.94
N LYS A 285 -5.26 -3.88 20.79
CA LYS A 285 -3.97 -3.31 20.42
C LYS A 285 -4.10 -1.85 20.07
N SER A 286 -3.12 -1.05 20.43
CA SER A 286 -3.05 0.35 20.01
C SER A 286 -2.69 0.41 18.52
N PHE A 287 -3.41 1.20 17.75
CA PHE A 287 -3.11 1.49 16.36
C PHE A 287 -3.03 3.00 16.16
N ARG A 288 -1.87 3.47 15.69
CA ARG A 288 -1.54 4.88 15.67
C ARG A 288 -1.06 5.32 14.29
N GLY A 289 -1.60 6.43 13.79
CA GLY A 289 -1.11 7.08 12.57
C GLY A 289 0.30 7.65 12.76
N MET A 290 1.13 7.57 11.71
CA MET A 290 2.54 8.00 11.75
C MET A 290 2.73 9.52 11.82
N SER A 291 1.67 10.32 11.62
CA SER A 291 1.69 11.80 11.74
C SER A 291 1.16 12.33 13.09
N THR A 292 0.99 11.46 14.09
CA THR A 292 0.53 11.87 15.43
C THR A 292 1.60 12.67 16.20
N LYS A 293 1.18 13.51 17.16
CA LYS A 293 2.09 14.27 18.02
C LYS A 293 3.06 13.36 18.80
N GLU A 294 2.63 12.17 19.18
CA GLU A 294 3.47 11.17 19.86
C GLU A 294 4.62 10.69 18.97
N VAL A 295 4.33 10.37 17.70
CA VAL A 295 5.36 9.98 16.73
C VAL A 295 6.30 11.14 16.43
N GLN A 296 5.77 12.37 16.28
CA GLN A 296 6.60 13.57 16.10
C GLN A 296 7.58 13.78 17.26
N LYS A 297 7.14 13.51 18.50
CA LYS A 297 8.02 13.52 19.69
C LYS A 297 9.07 12.42 19.64
N LYS A 298 8.69 11.17 19.30
CA LYS A 298 9.61 10.03 19.14
C LYS A 298 10.70 10.33 18.09
N TRP A 299 10.37 11.09 17.06
CA TRP A 299 11.33 11.53 16.03
C TRP A 299 12.11 12.80 16.40
N ASN A 300 12.07 13.25 17.66
CA ASN A 300 12.77 14.41 18.18
C ASN A 300 12.57 15.69 17.33
N LYS A 301 11.37 15.87 16.77
CA LYS A 301 11.08 17.09 16.00
C LYS A 301 11.09 18.31 16.91
N LYS A 302 11.89 19.33 16.55
CA LYS A 302 12.01 20.60 17.29
C LYS A 302 10.68 21.35 17.43
N VAL A 303 9.79 21.22 16.44
CA VAL A 303 8.47 21.84 16.43
C VAL A 303 7.42 20.75 16.21
N ILE A 304 6.54 20.56 17.19
CA ILE A 304 5.40 19.63 17.10
C ILE A 304 4.26 20.35 16.39
N ARG A 305 3.88 19.86 15.22
CA ARG A 305 2.77 20.40 14.41
C ARG A 305 1.46 19.71 14.71
N THR A 306 0.37 20.24 14.15
CA THR A 306 -0.96 19.64 14.19
C THR A 306 -0.90 18.15 13.77
N SER A 307 -1.60 17.30 14.49
CA SER A 307 -1.69 15.88 14.18
C SER A 307 -2.63 15.67 12.98
N GLU A 308 -2.15 14.99 11.95
CA GLU A 308 -2.97 14.47 10.85
C GLU A 308 -3.29 12.98 11.03
N GLY A 309 -3.11 12.46 12.24
CA GLY A 309 -3.43 11.09 12.60
C GLY A 309 -4.04 10.99 14.00
N ILE A 310 -4.72 9.88 14.23
CA ILE A 310 -5.29 9.50 15.53
C ILE A 310 -4.69 8.20 16.05
N THR A 311 -4.80 7.99 17.36
CA THR A 311 -4.59 6.70 18.00
C THR A 311 -5.93 6.08 18.32
N LYS A 312 -6.13 4.82 17.95
CA LYS A 312 -7.32 4.04 18.24
C LYS A 312 -6.96 2.67 18.81
N SER A 313 -7.91 2.00 19.42
CA SER A 313 -7.78 0.62 19.86
C SER A 313 -8.46 -0.31 18.86
N ASN A 314 -7.72 -1.28 18.35
CA ASN A 314 -8.25 -2.38 17.54
C ASN A 314 -8.35 -3.64 18.37
N LYS A 315 -9.39 -4.43 18.18
CA LYS A 315 -9.45 -5.78 18.74
C LYS A 315 -8.38 -6.67 18.10
N VAL A 316 -7.83 -7.60 18.85
CA VAL A 316 -7.07 -8.73 18.31
C VAL A 316 -8.08 -9.72 17.74
N GLU A 317 -8.09 -9.91 16.43
CA GLU A 317 -9.14 -10.66 15.74
C GLU A 317 -8.66 -12.05 15.30
N TYR A 318 -7.39 -12.17 14.92
CA TYR A 318 -6.85 -13.39 14.31
C TYR A 318 -5.34 -13.53 14.49
N LYS A 319 -4.83 -14.73 14.22
CA LYS A 319 -3.40 -14.96 13.99
C LYS A 319 -3.04 -14.56 12.56
N LEU A 320 -1.80 -14.11 12.36
CA LEU A 320 -1.29 -13.75 11.04
C LEU A 320 -1.40 -14.92 10.05
N GLU A 321 -0.93 -16.10 10.44
CA GLU A 321 -1.00 -17.32 9.62
C GLU A 321 -2.42 -17.59 9.12
N THR A 322 -3.41 -17.59 10.01
CA THR A 322 -4.82 -17.83 9.65
C THR A 322 -5.36 -16.77 8.68
N TRP A 323 -4.96 -15.51 8.87
CA TRP A 323 -5.36 -14.43 7.97
C TRP A 323 -4.75 -14.60 6.58
N VAL A 324 -3.47 -14.95 6.52
CA VAL A 324 -2.72 -15.17 5.26
C VAL A 324 -3.28 -16.36 4.48
N ASP A 325 -3.57 -17.46 5.16
CA ASP A 325 -4.19 -18.64 4.53
C ASP A 325 -5.53 -18.29 3.91
N ASN A 326 -6.39 -17.60 4.67
CA ASN A 326 -7.70 -17.15 4.17
C ASN A 326 -7.55 -16.19 2.99
N PHE A 327 -6.65 -15.20 3.09
CA PHE A 327 -6.39 -14.26 2.00
C PHE A 327 -5.94 -14.99 0.73
N THR A 328 -4.98 -15.88 0.87
CA THR A 328 -4.44 -16.66 -0.25
C THR A 328 -5.52 -17.51 -0.93
N ASP A 329 -6.38 -18.14 -0.14
CA ASP A 329 -7.47 -18.95 -0.64
C ASP A 329 -8.57 -18.12 -1.32
N TYR A 330 -8.90 -16.94 -0.78
CA TYR A 330 -9.87 -16.03 -1.42
C TYR A 330 -9.29 -15.41 -2.69
N LEU A 331 -8.01 -15.04 -2.71
CA LEU A 331 -7.34 -14.55 -3.91
C LEU A 331 -7.34 -15.61 -5.01
N ARG A 332 -6.97 -16.87 -4.68
CA ARG A 332 -7.05 -17.98 -5.63
C ARG A 332 -8.45 -18.20 -6.16
N SER A 333 -9.46 -18.08 -5.29
CA SER A 333 -10.87 -18.22 -5.73
C SER A 333 -11.24 -17.10 -6.71
N ALA A 334 -10.92 -15.84 -6.41
CA ALA A 334 -11.17 -14.71 -7.29
C ALA A 334 -10.47 -14.91 -8.66
N MET A 335 -9.18 -15.25 -8.65
CA MET A 335 -8.41 -15.54 -9.86
C MET A 335 -9.02 -16.69 -10.68
N SER A 336 -9.53 -17.74 -10.04
CA SER A 336 -10.16 -18.85 -10.76
C SER A 336 -11.49 -18.45 -11.40
N TYR A 337 -12.29 -17.59 -10.76
CA TYR A 337 -13.53 -17.07 -11.33
C TYR A 337 -13.27 -16.13 -12.51
N THR A 338 -12.20 -15.35 -12.47
CA THR A 338 -11.82 -14.44 -13.57
C THR A 338 -10.92 -15.09 -14.62
N ASN A 339 -10.76 -16.42 -14.59
CA ASN A 339 -9.92 -17.21 -15.49
C ASN A 339 -8.45 -16.74 -15.54
N SER A 340 -7.91 -16.26 -14.45
CA SER A 340 -6.55 -15.72 -14.32
C SER A 340 -5.65 -16.74 -13.62
N ARG A 341 -4.59 -17.22 -14.29
CA ARG A 341 -3.64 -18.19 -13.71
C ARG A 341 -2.52 -17.50 -12.94
N THR A 342 -2.21 -16.25 -13.31
CA THR A 342 -1.16 -15.43 -12.73
C THR A 342 -1.72 -14.09 -12.25
N LEU A 343 -0.95 -13.40 -11.40
CA LEU A 343 -1.31 -12.04 -10.97
C LEU A 343 -1.31 -11.04 -12.14
N ASP A 344 -0.48 -11.25 -13.16
CA ASP A 344 -0.45 -10.35 -14.32
C ASP A 344 -1.70 -10.50 -15.20
N GLU A 345 -2.22 -11.72 -15.35
CA GLU A 345 -3.53 -11.93 -15.97
C GLU A 345 -4.66 -11.34 -15.10
N PHE A 346 -4.57 -11.48 -13.77
CA PHE A 346 -5.58 -10.99 -12.84
C PHE A 346 -5.74 -9.47 -12.84
N LYS A 347 -4.67 -8.71 -13.09
CA LYS A 347 -4.70 -7.24 -13.24
C LYS A 347 -5.55 -6.72 -14.41
N GLN A 348 -6.04 -7.61 -15.26
CA GLN A 348 -6.87 -7.30 -16.42
C GLN A 348 -8.31 -7.80 -16.23
N SER A 349 -8.69 -8.16 -15.01
CA SER A 349 -10.03 -8.66 -14.71
C SER A 349 -11.10 -7.59 -14.91
N ASP A 350 -12.22 -8.00 -15.48
CA ASP A 350 -13.38 -7.13 -15.67
C ASP A 350 -14.09 -6.83 -14.35
N TYR A 351 -14.65 -5.63 -14.26
CA TYR A 351 -15.51 -5.22 -13.15
C TYR A 351 -16.73 -4.44 -13.65
N ILE A 352 -17.77 -4.39 -12.84
CA ILE A 352 -18.96 -3.58 -13.07
C ILE A 352 -19.19 -2.64 -11.89
N PHE A 353 -19.83 -1.50 -12.18
CA PHE A 353 -20.34 -0.61 -11.13
C PHE A 353 -21.59 -1.18 -10.48
N ILE A 354 -21.67 -1.03 -9.17
CA ILE A 354 -22.80 -1.48 -8.37
C ILE A 354 -23.40 -0.34 -7.56
N THR A 355 -24.69 -0.44 -7.27
CA THR A 355 -25.35 0.51 -6.38
C THR A 355 -25.07 0.17 -4.92
N GLU A 356 -25.18 1.18 -4.03
CA GLU A 356 -25.09 0.96 -2.59
C GLU A 356 -26.08 -0.12 -2.08
N ASN A 357 -27.28 -0.18 -2.65
CA ASN A 357 -28.27 -1.20 -2.29
C ASN A 357 -27.83 -2.60 -2.73
N ALA A 358 -27.20 -2.75 -3.88
CA ALA A 358 -26.61 -4.03 -4.30
C ALA A 358 -25.48 -4.44 -3.37
N LEU A 359 -24.58 -3.51 -3.02
CA LEU A 359 -23.48 -3.75 -2.08
C LEU A 359 -23.99 -4.25 -0.72
N LYS A 360 -25.02 -3.62 -0.15
CA LYS A 360 -25.62 -4.01 1.14
C LYS A 360 -26.19 -5.41 1.17
N ARG A 361 -26.51 -6.03 0.02
CA ARG A 361 -27.04 -7.39 -0.06
C ARG A 361 -25.99 -8.47 0.17
N PHE A 362 -24.73 -8.23 -0.17
CA PHE A 362 -23.68 -9.23 -0.05
C PHE A 362 -22.54 -8.84 0.92
N LYS A 363 -22.40 -7.61 1.34
CA LYS A 363 -21.61 -7.28 2.53
C LYS A 363 -22.46 -7.55 3.79
N LYS A 364 -22.29 -8.75 4.37
CA LYS A 364 -22.94 -9.16 5.64
C LYS A 364 -22.21 -8.57 6.84
#